data_c3e44321fd8008f8ed06f34148e67503
#
_entry.id   c3e44321fd8008f8ed06f34148e67503
#
_cell.length_a   1.000
_cell.length_b   1.000
_cell.length_c   1.000
_cell.angle_alpha   90.00
_cell.angle_beta   90.00
_cell.angle_gamma   90.00
#
_symmetry.space_group_name_H-M   'P 1'
#
loop_
_entity.id
_entity.type
_entity.pdbx_description
1 polymer ?
#
loop_
_entity_poly.entity_id
_entity_poly.type
_entity_poly.pdbx_seq_one_letter_code
_entity_poly.pdbx_strand_id
1 'polypeptide(L)'
;MELREATDDDTERISELAHSTMTAAYALSPQQLDAIAEERFEEEPLTDAIESEERVVLVAENGESEADDEPVIVGFVLGEHREEAGELRWLFVDPEHRGKGVGTELYEAGSEALGGDGTGHVTASVLEANTQGGTFFERVGLEEADERQVEIGEQSFIEYVYAEPSAIEGSDGEVSEEYDRPDSDATDVTDADLPGTETRGNSTVARTDDGTDTHLDRKETESGTEAPFVVAYTDAEFTDRYGYYCGNCGSLDTVLDESERIECTDCGNSHAPRSEEAYDGSYL
;
A
#
# COMPACT_ATOMS: atom_id res chain seq x y z
N MET A 1 10.62 -21.89 -17.72
CA MET A 1 10.97 -20.60 -17.14
C MET A 1 12.09 -20.85 -16.15
N GLU A 2 13.08 -20.00 -16.10
CA GLU A 2 14.21 -20.08 -15.17
C GLU A 2 14.22 -18.84 -14.29
N LEU A 3 14.39 -19.05 -12.98
CA LEU A 3 14.56 -17.97 -12.01
C LEU A 3 16.03 -17.91 -11.60
N ARG A 4 16.58 -16.70 -11.54
CA ARG A 4 17.95 -16.47 -11.06
C ARG A 4 18.08 -15.11 -10.39
N GLU A 5 19.16 -14.92 -9.65
CA GLU A 5 19.57 -13.60 -9.18
C GLU A 5 19.87 -12.68 -10.36
N ALA A 6 19.50 -11.41 -10.21
CA ALA A 6 19.83 -10.38 -11.18
C ALA A 6 21.33 -10.04 -11.12
N THR A 7 21.85 -9.57 -12.23
CA THR A 7 23.22 -9.06 -12.39
C THR A 7 23.17 -7.64 -12.96
N ASP A 8 24.29 -6.92 -12.94
CA ASP A 8 24.38 -5.57 -13.50
C ASP A 8 23.99 -5.51 -14.99
N ASP A 9 24.20 -6.60 -15.73
CA ASP A 9 23.81 -6.69 -17.14
C ASP A 9 22.28 -6.70 -17.34
N ASP A 10 21.50 -6.93 -16.29
CA ASP A 10 20.02 -6.99 -16.33
C ASP A 10 19.35 -5.64 -16.06
N THR A 11 20.08 -4.64 -15.58
CA THR A 11 19.54 -3.36 -15.13
C THR A 11 18.73 -2.63 -16.21
N GLU A 12 19.23 -2.59 -17.45
CA GLU A 12 18.51 -1.97 -18.57
C GLU A 12 17.16 -2.65 -18.81
N ARG A 13 17.13 -3.99 -18.82
CA ARG A 13 15.89 -4.73 -19.05
C ARG A 13 14.90 -4.64 -17.88
N ILE A 14 15.39 -4.65 -16.64
CA ILE A 14 14.58 -4.45 -15.44
C ILE A 14 13.94 -3.06 -15.47
N SER A 15 14.69 -2.01 -15.79
CA SER A 15 14.21 -0.63 -15.93
C SER A 15 13.11 -0.51 -16.99
N GLU A 16 13.34 -1.05 -18.19
CA GLU A 16 12.33 -1.08 -19.26
C GLU A 16 11.03 -1.76 -18.83
N LEU A 17 11.17 -2.94 -18.17
CA LEU A 17 10.02 -3.72 -17.71
C LEU A 17 9.24 -2.99 -16.63
N ALA A 18 9.92 -2.38 -15.66
CA ALA A 18 9.30 -1.57 -14.63
C ALA A 18 8.51 -0.40 -15.23
N HIS A 19 9.16 0.39 -16.11
CA HIS A 19 8.53 1.54 -16.75
C HIS A 19 7.30 1.17 -17.59
N SER A 20 7.41 0.14 -18.43
CA SER A 20 6.31 -0.31 -19.28
C SER A 20 5.14 -0.84 -18.46
N THR A 21 5.43 -1.59 -17.40
CA THR A 21 4.41 -2.19 -16.53
C THR A 21 3.71 -1.13 -15.70
N MET A 22 4.43 -0.18 -15.12
CA MET A 22 3.84 0.93 -14.35
C MET A 22 2.97 1.81 -15.24
N THR A 23 3.45 2.16 -16.44
CA THR A 23 2.66 2.96 -17.41
C THR A 23 1.33 2.28 -17.77
N ALA A 24 1.31 0.94 -17.82
CA ALA A 24 0.12 0.18 -18.20
C ALA A 24 -0.85 -0.13 -17.05
N ALA A 25 -0.37 -0.14 -15.79
CA ALA A 25 -1.12 -0.70 -14.67
C ALA A 25 -1.33 0.28 -13.49
N TYR A 26 -0.60 1.39 -13.45
CA TYR A 26 -0.68 2.33 -12.32
C TYR A 26 -1.49 3.58 -12.69
N ALA A 27 -2.38 3.98 -11.79
CA ALA A 27 -3.14 5.23 -11.91
C ALA A 27 -2.32 6.41 -11.39
N LEU A 28 -1.18 6.70 -12.04
CA LEU A 28 -0.24 7.76 -11.67
C LEU A 28 -0.06 8.79 -12.78
N SER A 29 0.26 10.02 -12.39
CA SER A 29 0.68 11.05 -13.32
C SER A 29 2.08 10.75 -13.90
N PRO A 30 2.44 11.29 -15.09
CA PRO A 30 3.79 11.12 -15.63
C PRO A 30 4.89 11.53 -14.66
N GLN A 31 4.69 12.60 -13.90
CA GLN A 31 5.67 13.09 -12.90
C GLN A 31 5.89 12.12 -11.75
N GLN A 32 4.82 11.43 -11.32
CA GLN A 32 4.92 10.40 -10.28
C GLN A 32 5.61 9.13 -10.81
N LEU A 33 5.31 8.74 -12.05
CA LEU A 33 5.99 7.63 -12.71
C LEU A 33 7.49 7.91 -12.88
N ASP A 34 7.84 9.13 -13.32
CA ASP A 34 9.24 9.56 -13.47
C ASP A 34 9.96 9.53 -12.11
N ALA A 35 9.34 10.04 -11.04
CA ALA A 35 9.94 10.04 -9.70
C ALA A 35 10.24 8.61 -9.18
N ILE A 36 9.32 7.67 -9.40
CA ILE A 36 9.55 6.26 -9.02
C ILE A 36 10.66 5.65 -9.88
N ALA A 37 10.65 5.91 -11.20
CA ALA A 37 11.64 5.38 -12.12
C ALA A 37 13.05 5.88 -11.77
N GLU A 38 13.21 7.20 -11.58
CA GLU A 38 14.49 7.83 -11.23
C GLU A 38 15.06 7.30 -9.92
N GLU A 39 14.22 7.12 -8.88
CA GLU A 39 14.71 6.74 -7.56
C GLU A 39 14.91 5.24 -7.39
N ARG A 40 14.20 4.40 -8.17
CA ARG A 40 14.16 2.95 -7.93
C ARG A 40 14.67 2.10 -9.08
N PHE A 41 14.52 2.58 -10.33
CA PHE A 41 14.69 1.74 -11.52
C PHE A 41 15.68 2.28 -12.55
N GLU A 42 16.39 3.38 -12.26
CA GLU A 42 17.56 3.75 -13.07
C GLU A 42 18.76 2.84 -12.78
N GLU A 43 19.77 2.93 -13.61
CA GLU A 43 20.96 2.06 -13.57
C GLU A 43 21.64 2.07 -12.20
N GLU A 44 21.89 3.25 -11.60
CA GLU A 44 22.58 3.39 -10.32
C GLU A 44 21.79 2.78 -9.15
N PRO A 45 20.48 3.11 -8.91
CA PRO A 45 19.68 2.46 -7.87
C PRO A 45 19.52 0.94 -8.03
N LEU A 46 19.43 0.45 -9.27
CA LEU A 46 19.32 -0.99 -9.54
C LEU A 46 20.63 -1.71 -9.26
N THR A 47 21.76 -1.15 -9.70
CA THR A 47 23.09 -1.71 -9.40
C THR A 47 23.31 -1.73 -7.88
N ASP A 48 23.00 -0.65 -7.16
CA ASP A 48 23.08 -0.61 -5.69
C ASP A 48 22.18 -1.66 -5.04
N ALA A 49 21.01 -1.93 -5.62
CA ALA A 49 20.12 -2.97 -5.10
C ALA A 49 20.66 -4.38 -5.35
N ILE A 50 21.24 -4.64 -6.52
CA ILE A 50 21.82 -5.94 -6.91
C ILE A 50 23.08 -6.25 -6.09
N GLU A 51 23.92 -5.26 -5.83
CA GLU A 51 25.16 -5.43 -5.06
C GLU A 51 24.93 -5.50 -3.54
N SER A 52 23.73 -5.15 -3.04
CA SER A 52 23.43 -5.10 -1.61
C SER A 52 23.14 -6.48 -1.04
N GLU A 53 23.80 -6.84 0.07
CA GLU A 53 23.49 -8.06 0.84
C GLU A 53 22.14 -7.97 1.60
N GLU A 54 21.57 -6.75 1.73
CA GLU A 54 20.29 -6.52 2.41
C GLU A 54 19.10 -6.57 1.45
N ARG A 55 19.35 -6.73 0.15
CA ARG A 55 18.30 -6.75 -0.88
C ARG A 55 18.35 -8.03 -1.68
N VAL A 56 17.21 -8.42 -2.18
CA VAL A 56 17.03 -9.57 -3.08
C VAL A 56 16.45 -9.06 -4.38
N VAL A 57 17.13 -9.30 -5.49
CA VAL A 57 16.65 -9.01 -6.84
C VAL A 57 16.70 -10.29 -7.65
N LEU A 58 15.52 -10.84 -7.98
CA LEU A 58 15.41 -12.04 -8.82
C LEU A 58 14.71 -11.70 -10.13
N VAL A 59 15.18 -12.33 -11.20
CA VAL A 59 14.58 -12.23 -12.54
C VAL A 59 14.03 -13.57 -12.99
N ALA A 60 12.95 -13.52 -13.77
CA ALA A 60 12.34 -14.65 -14.45
C ALA A 60 12.66 -14.57 -15.94
N GLU A 61 13.31 -15.58 -16.47
CA GLU A 61 13.65 -15.70 -17.89
C GLU A 61 12.70 -16.66 -18.60
N ASN A 62 12.27 -16.27 -19.81
CA ASN A 62 11.54 -17.15 -20.69
C ASN A 62 12.53 -18.10 -21.40
N GLY A 63 12.65 -19.32 -20.88
CA GLY A 63 13.54 -20.35 -21.44
C GLY A 63 13.05 -21.06 -22.70
N GLU A 64 11.86 -20.72 -23.22
CA GLU A 64 11.30 -21.35 -24.41
C GLU A 64 11.43 -20.44 -25.64
N SER A 65 12.63 -20.31 -26.13
CA SER A 65 12.85 -19.87 -27.50
C SER A 65 13.46 -21.00 -28.34
N GLU A 66 12.94 -21.13 -29.56
CA GLU A 66 13.48 -22.14 -30.49
C GLU A 66 14.98 -21.87 -30.76
N ALA A 67 15.81 -22.77 -30.36
CA ALA A 67 17.22 -23.07 -30.75
C ALA A 67 18.25 -21.92 -30.94
N ASP A 68 17.90 -20.65 -31.11
CA ASP A 68 18.83 -19.56 -31.42
C ASP A 68 18.51 -18.19 -30.75
N ASP A 69 17.43 -18.09 -29.93
CA ASP A 69 17.11 -16.83 -29.24
C ASP A 69 17.68 -16.82 -27.80
N GLU A 70 18.32 -15.72 -27.41
CA GLU A 70 18.79 -15.52 -26.05
C GLU A 70 17.61 -15.45 -25.08
N PRO A 71 17.73 -15.98 -23.83
CA PRO A 71 16.68 -15.89 -22.84
C PRO A 71 16.32 -14.43 -22.56
N VAL A 72 15.02 -14.13 -22.48
CA VAL A 72 14.51 -12.77 -22.27
C VAL A 72 13.89 -12.71 -20.88
N ILE A 73 14.24 -11.69 -20.09
CA ILE A 73 13.62 -11.40 -18.80
C ILE A 73 12.18 -10.96 -19.04
N VAL A 74 11.24 -11.70 -18.44
CA VAL A 74 9.79 -11.50 -18.54
C VAL A 74 9.14 -11.06 -17.22
N GLY A 75 9.91 -10.98 -16.15
CA GLY A 75 9.48 -10.48 -14.85
C GLY A 75 10.64 -10.37 -13.88
N PHE A 76 10.43 -9.63 -12.82
CA PHE A 76 11.38 -9.55 -11.72
C PHE A 76 10.67 -9.29 -10.40
N VAL A 77 11.34 -9.59 -9.29
CA VAL A 77 10.96 -9.21 -7.93
C VAL A 77 12.14 -8.56 -7.23
N LEU A 78 11.87 -7.50 -6.49
CA LEU A 78 12.83 -6.83 -5.61
C LEU A 78 12.25 -6.81 -4.20
N GLY A 79 13.05 -7.20 -3.21
CA GLY A 79 12.71 -7.18 -1.81
C GLY A 79 13.88 -6.76 -0.94
N GLU A 80 13.59 -6.50 0.33
CA GLU A 80 14.55 -6.02 1.33
C GLU A 80 14.50 -6.93 2.56
N HIS A 81 15.67 -7.29 3.10
CA HIS A 81 15.78 -7.87 4.43
C HIS A 81 15.59 -6.75 5.46
N ARG A 82 14.69 -6.97 6.42
CA ARG A 82 14.53 -6.11 7.58
C ARG A 82 14.90 -6.88 8.85
N GLU A 83 15.08 -6.20 9.98
CA GLU A 83 15.62 -6.82 11.21
C GLU A 83 14.82 -8.05 11.67
N GLU A 84 13.51 -8.08 11.50
CA GLU A 84 12.63 -9.17 11.97
C GLU A 84 11.84 -9.86 10.84
N ALA A 85 11.87 -9.32 9.62
CA ALA A 85 11.07 -9.81 8.51
C ALA A 85 11.70 -9.51 7.15
N GLY A 86 11.26 -10.18 6.10
CA GLY A 86 11.52 -9.78 4.73
C GLY A 86 10.37 -8.95 4.17
N GLU A 87 10.64 -8.03 3.28
CA GLU A 87 9.61 -7.25 2.60
C GLU A 87 9.79 -7.28 1.08
N LEU A 88 8.81 -7.82 0.37
CA LEU A 88 8.71 -7.73 -1.08
C LEU A 88 8.15 -6.36 -1.47
N ARG A 89 8.94 -5.57 -2.20
CA ARG A 89 8.62 -4.18 -2.55
C ARG A 89 8.07 -4.02 -3.96
N TRP A 90 8.68 -4.68 -4.91
CA TRP A 90 8.34 -4.55 -6.33
C TRP A 90 8.29 -5.93 -6.99
N LEU A 91 7.16 -6.27 -7.58
CA LEU A 91 6.97 -7.47 -8.38
C LEU A 91 6.31 -7.09 -9.70
N PHE A 92 7.03 -7.28 -10.78
CA PHE A 92 6.56 -6.94 -12.12
C PHE A 92 6.63 -8.14 -13.05
N VAL A 93 5.61 -8.28 -13.89
CA VAL A 93 5.53 -9.29 -14.94
C VAL A 93 5.10 -8.62 -16.24
N ASP A 94 5.85 -8.86 -17.29
CA ASP A 94 5.53 -8.41 -18.64
C ASP A 94 4.07 -8.73 -18.98
N PRO A 95 3.25 -7.77 -19.43
CA PRO A 95 1.84 -8.00 -19.76
C PRO A 95 1.57 -9.20 -20.67
N GLU A 96 2.47 -9.48 -21.62
CA GLU A 96 2.36 -10.62 -22.56
C GLU A 96 2.61 -11.98 -21.87
N HIS A 97 3.22 -11.96 -20.69
CA HIS A 97 3.55 -13.16 -19.90
C HIS A 97 2.68 -13.34 -18.66
N ARG A 98 1.70 -12.45 -18.42
CA ARG A 98 0.74 -12.58 -17.32
C ARG A 98 -0.18 -13.82 -17.49
N GLY A 99 -0.67 -14.33 -16.38
CA GLY A 99 -1.56 -15.50 -16.36
C GLY A 99 -0.86 -16.84 -16.61
N LYS A 100 0.47 -16.86 -16.73
CA LYS A 100 1.29 -18.05 -16.95
C LYS A 100 1.99 -18.58 -15.69
N GLY A 101 1.71 -17.99 -14.52
CA GLY A 101 2.31 -18.38 -13.24
C GLY A 101 3.58 -17.61 -12.86
N VAL A 102 4.15 -16.79 -13.76
CA VAL A 102 5.41 -16.05 -13.55
C VAL A 102 5.41 -15.26 -12.24
N GLY A 103 4.35 -14.51 -11.96
CA GLY A 103 4.26 -13.71 -10.73
C GLY A 103 4.24 -14.56 -9.47
N THR A 104 3.56 -15.71 -9.49
CA THR A 104 3.53 -16.64 -8.36
C THR A 104 4.90 -17.26 -8.09
N GLU A 105 5.59 -17.70 -9.14
CA GLU A 105 6.94 -18.26 -8.99
C GLU A 105 7.95 -17.21 -8.49
N LEU A 106 7.87 -15.95 -8.96
CA LEU A 106 8.68 -14.84 -8.45
C LEU A 106 8.37 -14.52 -6.98
N TYR A 107 7.09 -14.52 -6.61
CA TYR A 107 6.66 -14.31 -5.23
C TYR A 107 7.20 -15.41 -4.31
N GLU A 108 7.04 -16.68 -4.69
CA GLU A 108 7.52 -17.82 -3.91
C GLU A 108 9.03 -17.79 -3.74
N ALA A 109 9.78 -17.56 -4.81
CA ALA A 109 11.24 -17.49 -4.77
C ALA A 109 11.75 -16.27 -3.99
N GLY A 110 11.13 -15.10 -4.15
CA GLY A 110 11.48 -13.91 -3.41
C GLY A 110 11.19 -14.06 -1.92
N SER A 111 10.05 -14.67 -1.57
CA SER A 111 9.70 -14.96 -0.17
C SER A 111 10.64 -15.98 0.45
N GLU A 112 11.06 -17.03 -0.28
CA GLU A 112 12.06 -17.98 0.19
C GLU A 112 13.41 -17.31 0.44
N ALA A 113 13.84 -16.46 -0.48
CA ALA A 113 15.12 -15.74 -0.36
C ALA A 113 15.12 -14.75 0.82
N LEU A 114 14.00 -14.06 1.08
CA LEU A 114 13.85 -13.09 2.16
C LEU A 114 13.55 -13.73 3.52
N GLY A 115 12.85 -14.87 3.54
CA GLY A 115 12.46 -15.58 4.76
C GLY A 115 13.59 -16.34 5.43
N GLY A 116 14.76 -16.47 4.81
CA GLY A 116 15.95 -17.16 5.33
C GLY A 116 15.64 -18.59 5.78
N ASP A 117 15.92 -18.90 7.03
CA ASP A 117 15.80 -20.26 7.64
C ASP A 117 14.35 -20.63 8.03
N GLY A 118 13.33 -19.98 7.47
CA GLY A 118 11.92 -20.33 7.68
C GLY A 118 11.33 -19.87 9.03
N THR A 119 11.96 -18.91 9.68
CA THR A 119 11.48 -18.30 10.94
C THR A 119 11.03 -16.85 10.75
N GLY A 120 11.36 -16.24 9.61
CA GLY A 120 10.99 -14.86 9.29
C GLY A 120 9.61 -14.79 8.60
N HIS A 121 8.80 -13.83 9.02
CA HIS A 121 7.60 -13.46 8.27
C HIS A 121 8.03 -12.63 7.05
N VAL A 122 7.38 -12.85 5.91
CA VAL A 122 7.57 -12.03 4.72
C VAL A 122 6.29 -11.25 4.47
N THR A 123 6.43 -9.95 4.33
CA THR A 123 5.35 -9.05 3.93
C THR A 123 5.53 -8.64 2.46
N ALA A 124 4.48 -8.12 1.87
CA ALA A 124 4.55 -7.54 0.53
C ALA A 124 3.89 -6.17 0.53
N SER A 125 4.48 -5.20 -0.12
CA SER A 125 3.91 -3.86 -0.20
C SER A 125 3.50 -3.48 -1.63
N VAL A 126 2.42 -2.73 -1.72
CA VAL A 126 1.79 -2.31 -2.99
C VAL A 126 1.40 -0.85 -2.90
N LEU A 127 1.83 -0.03 -3.83
CA LEU A 127 1.30 1.32 -3.95
C LEU A 127 -0.21 1.26 -4.30
N GLU A 128 -1.02 2.08 -3.63
CA GLU A 128 -2.47 2.21 -3.88
C GLU A 128 -2.78 2.39 -5.37
N ALA A 129 -1.93 3.13 -6.08
CA ALA A 129 -2.04 3.35 -7.51
C ALA A 129 -1.96 2.07 -8.38
N ASN A 130 -1.46 0.95 -7.82
CA ASN A 130 -1.44 -0.35 -8.48
C ASN A 130 -2.69 -1.15 -8.14
N THR A 131 -3.78 -0.90 -8.85
CA THR A 131 -5.09 -1.54 -8.61
C THR A 131 -5.12 -3.07 -8.79
N GLN A 132 -4.09 -3.67 -9.38
CA GLN A 132 -4.00 -5.12 -9.62
C GLN A 132 -3.11 -5.83 -8.60
N GLY A 133 -2.22 -5.09 -7.92
CA GLY A 133 -1.24 -5.66 -6.99
C GLY A 133 -1.88 -6.30 -5.77
N GLY A 134 -2.81 -5.61 -5.11
CA GLY A 134 -3.54 -6.13 -3.96
C GLY A 134 -4.26 -7.44 -4.27
N THR A 135 -5.04 -7.47 -5.35
CA THR A 135 -5.74 -8.70 -5.79
C THR A 135 -4.78 -9.85 -6.09
N PHE A 136 -3.53 -9.58 -6.51
CA PHE A 136 -2.53 -10.61 -6.70
C PHE A 136 -2.10 -11.20 -5.34
N PHE A 137 -1.78 -10.36 -4.36
CA PHE A 137 -1.34 -10.83 -3.05
C PHE A 137 -2.44 -11.55 -2.27
N GLU A 138 -3.68 -11.08 -2.34
CA GLU A 138 -4.84 -11.83 -1.80
C GLU A 138 -4.96 -13.23 -2.42
N ARG A 139 -4.72 -13.37 -3.71
CA ARG A 139 -4.80 -14.66 -4.43
C ARG A 139 -3.70 -15.63 -4.02
N VAL A 140 -2.53 -15.16 -3.63
CA VAL A 140 -1.45 -16.00 -3.10
C VAL A 140 -1.58 -16.24 -1.59
N GLY A 141 -2.65 -15.72 -0.95
CA GLY A 141 -3.04 -16.05 0.43
C GLY A 141 -2.58 -15.03 1.48
N LEU A 142 -2.15 -13.84 1.05
CA LEU A 142 -1.90 -12.74 1.98
C LEU A 142 -3.18 -11.94 2.20
N GLU A 143 -3.25 -11.24 3.32
CA GLU A 143 -4.30 -10.30 3.67
C GLU A 143 -3.69 -8.91 3.91
N GLU A 144 -4.45 -7.86 3.66
CA GLU A 144 -4.04 -6.51 3.97
C GLU A 144 -3.88 -6.36 5.48
N ALA A 145 -2.70 -5.96 5.91
CA ALA A 145 -2.29 -5.87 7.30
C ALA A 145 -2.10 -4.43 7.78
N ASP A 146 -1.69 -3.53 6.88
CA ASP A 146 -1.35 -2.15 7.24
C ASP A 146 -1.44 -1.23 6.00
N GLU A 147 -1.65 0.06 6.26
CA GLU A 147 -1.58 1.15 5.28
C GLU A 147 -0.56 2.18 5.75
N ARG A 148 0.33 2.62 4.89
CA ARG A 148 1.33 3.63 5.24
C ARG A 148 1.56 4.64 4.13
N GLN A 149 1.93 5.84 4.52
CA GLN A 149 2.39 6.87 3.59
C GLN A 149 3.89 6.71 3.36
N VAL A 150 4.30 6.71 2.10
CA VAL A 150 5.71 6.62 1.71
C VAL A 150 6.08 7.77 0.79
N GLU A 151 7.32 8.22 0.90
CA GLU A 151 7.88 9.21 -0.01
C GLU A 151 8.82 8.53 -1.01
N ILE A 152 8.68 8.87 -2.29
CA ILE A 152 9.57 8.43 -3.36
C ILE A 152 9.92 9.68 -4.18
N GLY A 153 11.16 10.09 -4.11
CA GLY A 153 11.59 11.41 -4.58
C GLY A 153 10.91 12.53 -3.79
N GLU A 154 10.33 13.49 -4.50
CA GLU A 154 9.56 14.59 -3.89
C GLU A 154 8.04 14.30 -3.90
N GLN A 155 7.62 13.05 -4.12
CA GLN A 155 6.23 12.64 -4.24
C GLN A 155 5.82 11.74 -3.09
N SER A 156 4.61 11.94 -2.58
CA SER A 156 4.01 11.13 -1.52
C SER A 156 3.03 10.12 -2.10
N PHE A 157 3.06 8.89 -1.60
CA PHE A 157 2.23 7.78 -2.05
C PHE A 157 1.63 7.05 -0.86
N ILE A 158 0.46 6.45 -1.06
CA ILE A 158 -0.10 5.47 -0.13
C ILE A 158 0.36 4.07 -0.56
N GLU A 159 0.76 3.27 0.39
CA GLU A 159 1.24 1.91 0.22
C GLU A 159 0.51 0.98 1.18
N TYR A 160 -0.09 -0.09 0.66
CA TYR A 160 -0.71 -1.16 1.45
C TYR A 160 0.30 -2.26 1.72
N VAL A 161 0.32 -2.77 2.95
CA VAL A 161 1.17 -3.88 3.36
C VAL A 161 0.32 -5.13 3.49
N TYR A 162 0.74 -6.20 2.85
CA TYR A 162 0.10 -7.52 2.88
C TYR A 162 0.96 -8.50 3.67
N ALA A 163 0.33 -9.32 4.50
CA ALA A 163 1.00 -10.32 5.32
C ALA A 163 0.20 -11.63 5.36
N GLU A 164 0.84 -12.70 5.80
CA GLU A 164 0.12 -13.95 6.10
C GLU A 164 -0.84 -13.75 7.28
N PRO A 165 -2.07 -14.31 7.23
CA PRO A 165 -3.05 -14.17 8.32
C PRO A 165 -2.51 -14.58 9.70
N SER A 166 -1.62 -15.56 9.72
CA SER A 166 -0.96 -16.02 10.96
C SER A 166 -0.01 -14.98 11.57
N ALA A 167 0.57 -14.10 10.75
CA ALA A 167 1.43 -13.02 11.20
C ALA A 167 0.61 -11.86 11.78
N ILE A 168 -0.58 -11.62 11.22
CA ILE A 168 -1.53 -10.59 11.69
C ILE A 168 -2.11 -10.97 13.05
N GLU A 169 -2.52 -12.24 13.24
CA GLU A 169 -3.06 -12.74 14.51
C GLU A 169 -2.02 -12.77 15.65
N GLY A 170 -0.72 -12.85 15.32
CA GLY A 170 0.39 -12.87 16.30
C GLY A 170 0.82 -11.49 16.80
N SER A 171 0.41 -10.42 16.15
CA SER A 171 0.83 -9.04 16.46
C SER A 171 -0.02 -8.34 17.53
N ASP A 172 -0.97 -9.01 18.18
CA ASP A 172 -1.72 -8.49 19.35
C ASP A 172 -0.87 -8.40 20.64
N GLY A 173 0.46 -8.46 20.54
CA GLY A 173 1.35 -8.38 21.68
C GLY A 173 2.74 -7.84 21.32
N GLU A 174 2.99 -6.60 21.71
CA GLU A 174 4.27 -5.89 21.69
C GLU A 174 4.62 -5.15 20.38
N VAL A 175 4.03 -3.99 20.22
CA VAL A 175 4.64 -2.89 19.45
C VAL A 175 5.91 -2.48 20.19
N SER A 176 7.08 -2.93 19.74
CA SER A 176 8.35 -2.37 20.18
C SER A 176 8.52 -0.98 19.57
N GLU A 177 8.27 0.02 20.42
CA GLU A 177 8.69 1.39 20.20
C GLU A 177 10.21 1.44 20.07
N GLU A 178 10.75 1.71 18.90
CA GLU A 178 11.93 2.57 18.71
C GLU A 178 12.29 2.73 17.23
N TYR A 179 11.57 3.58 16.52
CA TYR A 179 12.09 4.23 15.33
C TYR A 179 12.16 5.73 15.57
N ASP A 180 13.40 6.22 15.59
CA ASP A 180 13.75 7.64 15.63
C ASP A 180 13.14 8.33 14.38
N ARG A 181 12.05 9.07 14.59
CA ARG A 181 11.42 9.89 13.56
C ARG A 181 12.19 11.20 13.42
N PRO A 182 12.54 11.59 12.21
CA PRO A 182 12.59 13.02 11.94
C PRO A 182 11.15 13.52 11.81
N ASP A 183 10.83 14.54 12.55
CA ASP A 183 9.55 15.24 12.58
C ASP A 183 8.97 15.48 11.19
N SER A 184 7.88 14.79 10.85
CA SER A 184 6.88 15.28 9.91
C SER A 184 5.52 14.77 10.32
N ASP A 185 4.63 15.72 10.64
CA ASP A 185 3.24 15.58 11.00
C ASP A 185 2.44 14.71 10.01
N ALA A 186 2.26 13.43 10.32
CA ALA A 186 1.13 12.65 9.84
C ALA A 186 0.56 11.89 11.03
N THR A 187 -0.54 12.38 11.56
CA THR A 187 -1.21 11.91 12.75
C THR A 187 -1.86 10.56 12.49
N ASP A 188 -1.30 9.51 13.05
CA ASP A 188 -2.03 8.29 13.37
C ASP A 188 -3.21 8.65 14.28
N VAL A 189 -4.43 8.46 13.78
CA VAL A 189 -5.67 8.88 14.45
C VAL A 189 -5.96 8.04 15.69
N THR A 190 -5.27 6.90 15.89
CA THR A 190 -5.43 6.04 17.06
C THR A 190 -4.87 6.66 18.32
N ASP A 191 -3.83 7.52 18.24
CA ASP A 191 -3.22 8.23 19.37
C ASP A 191 -3.35 9.77 19.30
N ALA A 192 -3.89 10.32 18.20
CA ALA A 192 -4.06 11.77 18.07
C ALA A 192 -5.13 12.31 19.02
N ASP A 193 -4.82 13.41 19.69
CA ASP A 193 -5.82 14.24 20.37
C ASP A 193 -6.77 14.84 19.32
N LEU A 194 -7.91 14.17 19.09
CA LEU A 194 -8.94 14.68 18.20
C LEU A 194 -9.57 15.95 18.81
N PRO A 195 -9.63 17.08 18.08
CA PRO A 195 -10.09 18.35 18.60
C PRO A 195 -11.52 18.26 19.17
N GLY A 196 -11.75 18.63 20.43
CA GLY A 196 -13.09 18.64 21.02
C GLY A 196 -13.64 17.29 21.45
N THR A 197 -12.79 16.26 21.56
CA THR A 197 -13.19 14.95 22.07
C THR A 197 -12.79 14.73 23.54
N GLU A 198 -13.51 13.82 24.21
CA GLU A 198 -13.21 13.34 25.56
C GLU A 198 -13.07 11.82 25.54
N THR A 199 -12.04 11.26 26.18
CA THR A 199 -11.92 9.80 26.36
C THR A 199 -12.71 9.36 27.60
N ARG A 200 -13.68 8.48 27.42
CA ARG A 200 -14.46 7.86 28.51
C ARG A 200 -14.31 6.35 28.50
N GLY A 201 -13.45 5.84 29.40
CA GLY A 201 -13.10 4.42 29.43
C GLY A 201 -12.27 4.04 28.20
N ASN A 202 -12.79 3.18 27.34
CA ASN A 202 -12.15 2.73 26.09
C ASN A 202 -12.80 3.35 24.84
N SER A 203 -13.61 4.39 24.97
CA SER A 203 -14.30 5.08 23.86
C SER A 203 -13.89 6.53 23.78
N THR A 204 -13.66 7.02 22.56
CA THR A 204 -13.52 8.44 22.25
C THR A 204 -14.92 9.00 21.97
N VAL A 205 -15.28 10.09 22.63
CA VAL A 205 -16.61 10.70 22.55
C VAL A 205 -16.47 12.15 22.08
N ALA A 206 -17.19 12.49 21.03
CA ALA A 206 -17.41 13.88 20.59
C ALA A 206 -18.82 14.32 21.00
N ARG A 207 -19.05 15.64 21.07
CA ARG A 207 -20.35 16.17 21.43
C ARG A 207 -20.92 17.00 20.30
N THR A 208 -22.17 16.72 19.93
CA THR A 208 -22.93 17.51 18.97
C THR A 208 -23.31 18.88 19.53
N ASP A 209 -23.71 19.83 18.70
CA ASP A 209 -24.14 21.18 19.10
C ASP A 209 -25.37 21.17 20.03
N ASP A 210 -26.22 20.17 19.93
CA ASP A 210 -27.36 19.97 20.81
C ASP A 210 -27.03 19.24 22.13
N GLY A 211 -25.73 18.90 22.33
CA GLY A 211 -25.20 18.32 23.55
C GLY A 211 -25.30 16.80 23.65
N THR A 212 -25.62 16.12 22.54
CA THR A 212 -25.65 14.67 22.50
C THR A 212 -24.21 14.13 22.37
N ASP A 213 -23.88 13.11 23.16
CA ASP A 213 -22.60 12.43 23.07
C ASP A 213 -22.61 11.43 21.87
N THR A 214 -21.61 11.48 21.01
CA THR A 214 -21.38 10.54 19.89
C THR A 214 -20.09 9.78 20.11
N HIS A 215 -20.08 8.51 19.78
CA HIS A 215 -18.93 7.61 19.92
C HIS A 215 -18.17 7.53 18.61
N LEU A 216 -16.85 7.76 18.63
CA LEU A 216 -15.99 7.73 17.44
C LEU A 216 -15.32 6.38 17.35
N ASP A 217 -15.51 5.67 16.22
CA ASP A 217 -14.71 4.50 15.91
C ASP A 217 -13.44 4.93 15.19
N ARG A 218 -12.33 4.94 15.92
CA ARG A 218 -11.03 5.35 15.41
C ARG A 218 -10.45 4.38 14.36
N LYS A 219 -11.04 3.19 14.21
CA LYS A 219 -10.67 2.20 13.21
C LYS A 219 -11.41 2.41 11.90
N GLU A 220 -12.55 3.10 11.93
CA GLU A 220 -13.32 3.46 10.73
C GLU A 220 -13.07 4.92 10.37
N THR A 221 -12.17 5.13 9.42
CA THR A 221 -11.81 6.48 8.95
C THR A 221 -11.91 6.57 7.44
N GLU A 222 -12.20 7.78 6.96
CA GLU A 222 -12.16 8.12 5.54
C GLU A 222 -11.15 9.24 5.33
N SER A 223 -10.37 9.18 4.27
CA SER A 223 -9.35 10.20 3.99
C SER A 223 -10.00 11.56 3.71
N GLY A 224 -9.38 12.63 4.18
CA GLY A 224 -9.79 14.01 3.89
C GLY A 224 -8.60 14.82 3.38
N THR A 225 -8.86 15.96 2.74
CA THR A 225 -7.83 16.82 2.17
C THR A 225 -6.90 17.45 3.20
N GLU A 226 -7.38 17.70 4.43
CA GLU A 226 -6.63 18.33 5.51
C GLU A 226 -6.39 17.39 6.69
N ALA A 227 -7.35 16.51 6.98
CA ALA A 227 -7.29 15.49 8.04
C ALA A 227 -8.36 14.44 7.81
N PRO A 228 -8.23 13.21 8.35
CA PRO A 228 -9.20 12.16 8.15
C PRO A 228 -10.56 12.47 8.78
N PHE A 229 -11.59 11.88 8.21
CA PHE A 229 -12.92 11.81 8.79
C PHE A 229 -13.06 10.50 9.59
N VAL A 230 -13.51 10.59 10.82
CA VAL A 230 -13.75 9.42 11.68
C VAL A 230 -15.25 9.12 11.71
N VAL A 231 -15.64 7.84 11.58
CA VAL A 231 -17.05 7.47 11.65
C VAL A 231 -17.57 7.65 13.08
N ALA A 232 -18.68 8.34 13.20
CA ALA A 232 -19.36 8.66 14.47
C ALA A 232 -20.65 7.86 14.62
N TYR A 233 -20.89 7.33 15.83
CA TYR A 233 -22.04 6.51 16.19
C TYR A 233 -22.82 7.12 17.36
N THR A 234 -24.13 6.86 17.41
CA THR A 234 -24.97 7.31 18.53
C THR A 234 -24.82 6.42 19.77
N ASP A 235 -24.23 5.26 19.65
CA ASP A 235 -24.05 4.26 20.72
C ASP A 235 -22.61 3.77 20.83
N ALA A 236 -22.25 3.25 22.02
CA ALA A 236 -20.89 2.76 22.32
C ALA A 236 -20.57 1.37 21.71
N GLU A 237 -21.58 0.68 21.14
CA GLU A 237 -21.46 -0.62 20.48
C GLU A 237 -21.26 -0.47 18.97
N PHE A 238 -21.17 0.78 18.47
CA PHE A 238 -20.96 1.13 17.06
C PHE A 238 -21.99 0.48 16.12
N THR A 239 -23.25 0.51 16.49
CA THR A 239 -24.35 -0.10 15.71
C THR A 239 -25.20 0.89 14.94
N ASP A 240 -25.38 2.11 15.47
CA ASP A 240 -26.18 3.16 14.86
C ASP A 240 -25.31 4.35 14.43
N ARG A 241 -25.00 4.39 13.14
CA ARG A 241 -24.13 5.41 12.54
C ARG A 241 -24.80 6.79 12.58
N TYR A 242 -24.12 7.76 13.21
CA TYR A 242 -24.55 9.17 13.25
C TYR A 242 -24.11 9.93 12.00
N GLY A 243 -22.86 9.77 11.58
CA GLY A 243 -22.24 10.49 10.47
C GLY A 243 -20.72 10.44 10.56
N TYR A 244 -20.09 11.54 10.19
CA TYR A 244 -18.64 11.65 10.22
C TYR A 244 -18.20 12.79 11.13
N TYR A 245 -17.10 12.57 11.83
CA TYR A 245 -16.41 13.57 12.62
C TYR A 245 -15.20 14.06 11.83
N CYS A 246 -15.02 15.36 11.70
CA CYS A 246 -13.89 15.95 11.00
C CYS A 246 -12.66 16.03 11.92
N GLY A 247 -11.61 15.27 11.61
CA GLY A 247 -10.35 15.26 12.37
C GLY A 247 -9.61 16.59 12.35
N ASN A 248 -9.86 17.45 11.33
CA ASN A 248 -9.21 18.76 11.22
C ASN A 248 -9.74 19.79 12.22
N CYS A 249 -11.05 19.93 12.36
CA CYS A 249 -11.65 20.98 13.19
C CYS A 249 -12.48 20.47 14.36
N GLY A 250 -12.74 19.16 14.45
CA GLY A 250 -13.54 18.57 15.51
C GLY A 250 -15.04 18.66 15.31
N SER A 251 -15.51 19.05 14.14
CA SER A 251 -16.92 19.20 13.85
C SER A 251 -17.59 17.89 13.44
N LEU A 252 -18.84 17.70 13.86
CA LEU A 252 -19.74 16.65 13.39
C LEU A 252 -20.68 17.15 12.28
N ASP A 253 -20.60 18.44 11.91
CA ASP A 253 -21.37 19.03 10.83
C ASP A 253 -20.73 18.70 9.47
N THR A 254 -20.95 17.47 9.03
CA THR A 254 -20.49 16.95 7.75
C THR A 254 -21.68 16.64 6.85
N VAL A 255 -21.55 16.92 5.57
CA VAL A 255 -22.52 16.57 4.55
C VAL A 255 -21.98 15.48 3.64
N LEU A 256 -22.85 14.52 3.32
CA LEU A 256 -22.60 13.50 2.33
C LEU A 256 -23.46 13.85 1.10
N ASP A 257 -22.83 14.05 -0.05
CA ASP A 257 -23.56 14.33 -1.28
C ASP A 257 -24.04 13.04 -1.99
N GLU A 258 -24.79 13.19 -3.10
CA GLU A 258 -25.29 12.05 -3.88
C GLU A 258 -24.19 11.20 -4.54
N SER A 259 -22.95 11.69 -4.51
CA SER A 259 -21.75 11.02 -5.02
C SER A 259 -20.90 10.44 -3.88
N GLU A 260 -21.48 10.31 -2.68
CA GLU A 260 -20.80 9.83 -1.45
C GLU A 260 -19.57 10.66 -1.05
N ARG A 261 -19.46 11.89 -1.54
CA ARG A 261 -18.43 12.82 -1.13
C ARG A 261 -18.74 13.41 0.23
N ILE A 262 -17.82 13.30 1.17
CA ILE A 262 -17.93 13.90 2.50
C ILE A 262 -17.31 15.30 2.45
N GLU A 263 -17.99 16.30 3.04
CA GLU A 263 -17.48 17.66 3.20
C GLU A 263 -17.82 18.18 4.59
N CYS A 264 -16.82 18.70 5.28
CA CYS A 264 -17.01 19.40 6.55
C CYS A 264 -17.49 20.84 6.27
N THR A 265 -18.67 21.22 6.78
CA THR A 265 -19.25 22.54 6.55
C THR A 265 -18.52 23.66 7.28
N ASP A 266 -17.78 23.35 8.36
CA ASP A 266 -17.08 24.34 9.18
C ASP A 266 -15.70 24.70 8.65
N CYS A 267 -14.93 23.74 8.12
CA CYS A 267 -13.56 24.01 7.71
C CYS A 267 -13.27 23.70 6.23
N GLY A 268 -14.23 23.10 5.51
CA GLY A 268 -14.06 22.78 4.08
C GLY A 268 -13.17 21.55 3.80
N ASN A 269 -12.75 20.81 4.85
CA ASN A 269 -12.12 19.51 4.66
C ASN A 269 -13.04 18.59 3.86
N SER A 270 -12.54 17.93 2.84
CA SER A 270 -13.40 17.16 1.93
C SER A 270 -12.76 15.84 1.52
N HIS A 271 -13.58 14.80 1.42
CA HIS A 271 -13.23 13.50 0.88
C HIS A 271 -14.00 13.26 -0.42
N ALA A 272 -13.32 12.81 -1.46
CA ALA A 272 -13.95 12.37 -2.69
C ALA A 272 -13.98 10.83 -2.69
N PRO A 273 -15.15 10.20 -2.83
CA PRO A 273 -15.24 8.75 -2.89
C PRO A 273 -14.46 8.21 -4.08
N ARG A 274 -13.93 7.01 -3.95
CA ARG A 274 -13.37 6.25 -5.07
C ARG A 274 -14.49 6.08 -6.09
N SER A 275 -14.30 6.56 -7.32
CA SER A 275 -15.28 6.33 -8.37
C SER A 275 -15.30 4.84 -8.74
N GLU A 276 -16.26 4.12 -8.20
CA GLU A 276 -16.72 2.83 -8.73
C GLU A 276 -17.50 3.10 -10.03
N GLU A 277 -16.88 3.65 -11.06
CA GLU A 277 -17.43 3.55 -12.41
C GLU A 277 -17.13 2.15 -12.93
N ALA A 278 -18.08 1.26 -12.69
CA ALA A 278 -18.25 0.06 -13.49
C ALA A 278 -18.34 0.46 -14.96
N TYR A 279 -17.28 0.21 -15.69
CA TYR A 279 -17.28 0.32 -17.16
C TYR A 279 -18.21 -0.81 -17.66
N ASP A 280 -19.49 -0.45 -17.85
CA ASP A 280 -20.47 -1.27 -18.58
C ASP A 280 -20.00 -1.35 -20.04
N GLY A 281 -19.40 -2.50 -20.37
CA GLY A 281 -18.90 -2.83 -21.70
C GLY A 281 -20.03 -3.01 -22.72
N SER A 282 -20.79 -1.95 -23.04
CA SER A 282 -21.76 -1.90 -24.10
C SER A 282 -21.34 -0.88 -25.17
N TYR A 283 -20.32 -1.23 -25.97
CA TYR A 283 -20.27 -0.81 -27.37
C TYR A 283 -19.55 -1.88 -28.20
N LEU A 284 -20.31 -2.42 -29.13
CA LEU A 284 -20.10 -3.32 -30.26
C LEU A 284 -18.71 -3.36 -30.90
#